data_cc114f7b5851fea5f67b2a6ebbe62220
#
_entry.id   cc114f7b5851fea5f67b2a6ebbe62220
#
_cell.length_a   1.000
_cell.length_b   1.000
_cell.length_c   1.000
_cell.angle_alpha   90.00
_cell.angle_beta   90.00
_cell.angle_gamma   90.00
#
_symmetry.space_group_name_H-M   'P 1'
#
loop_
_entity.id
_entity.type
_entity.pdbx_description
1 polymer ?
#
loop_
_entity_poly.entity_id
_entity_poly.type
_entity_poly.pdbx_seq_one_letter_code
_entity_poly.pdbx_strand_id
1 'polypeptide(L)'
;MLPARRLAALFLGYALVALAVYAPALHGAFVSDDVGYLLWNPWIHEVNAANLRAILDPMGPAAAYTANYAPVHLLLHALDWQLFGSDPFGHHVVNVALHALVSALLAGLFARAGLSLAAATLGGGLFLLHPANVEAVAWAGQLKTVAAMAFACGALLAEPRRPLLAALLFALALLSKIPAAFAIPVAGIWIWLDHPPSPRSRGARLRWLGVWIALLALAWLPEFLAFERLGHVEPSGSDAALERIRTTLALVGRYLAMAATSYGVSAFHQPDPPGSWLDPWVLTGALGSAAIAALALAALARRDREAGFWAWAVGGFLPVSQLLPFIYPMGDRYLYCVLPGLLGGFGLAARRALARRAASVAWQRPAAALGLVVLVAFAWRSAERAAVWRSETTLMLDAARHYPNGMQANLLRAQAAARRGDAEATATALRAASARGFDRFMDLDRNPLYADVRDDPRFAAAVGEVAGRWIEAVEKRPNPTPPELALLGRAHAARGEWAAAADCLERAIAAGGPGSEGAREALAAVRAAHGREAGDPRGAPAP
;
A
#
# COMPACT_ATOMS: atom_id res chain seq x y z
N MET A 1 -0.30 10.77 30.77
CA MET A 1 -1.22 10.66 29.62
C MET A 1 -1.94 11.98 29.43
N LEU A 2 -2.14 12.42 28.18
CA LEU A 2 -2.99 13.57 27.93
C LEU A 2 -4.42 13.24 28.37
N PRO A 3 -5.14 14.16 29.05
CA PRO A 3 -6.54 13.97 29.39
C PRO A 3 -7.39 13.87 28.13
N ALA A 4 -8.49 13.10 28.18
CA ALA A 4 -9.37 12.85 27.05
C ALA A 4 -9.84 14.14 26.36
N ARG A 5 -10.14 15.18 27.14
CA ARG A 5 -10.54 16.51 26.60
C ARG A 5 -9.46 17.13 25.69
N ARG A 6 -8.18 16.97 26.04
CA ARG A 6 -7.05 17.48 25.22
C ARG A 6 -6.86 16.66 23.96
N LEU A 7 -7.01 15.34 24.05
CA LEU A 7 -6.97 14.49 22.86
C LEU A 7 -8.12 14.80 21.90
N ALA A 8 -9.33 15.03 22.43
CA ALA A 8 -10.47 15.43 21.60
C ALA A 8 -10.25 16.81 20.94
N ALA A 9 -9.71 17.78 21.68
CA ALA A 9 -9.39 19.09 21.12
C ALA A 9 -8.32 19.01 20.02
N LEU A 10 -7.27 18.19 20.21
CA LEU A 10 -6.25 17.93 19.19
C LEU A 10 -6.86 17.25 17.96
N PHE A 11 -7.70 16.25 18.17
CA PHE A 11 -8.41 15.58 17.07
C PHE A 11 -9.23 16.57 16.25
N LEU A 12 -10.06 17.41 16.88
CA LEU A 12 -10.89 18.39 16.18
C LEU A 12 -10.03 19.41 15.42
N GLY A 13 -8.95 19.93 16.03
CA GLY A 13 -8.04 20.85 15.37
C GLY A 13 -7.34 20.20 14.17
N TYR A 14 -6.86 18.98 14.33
CA TYR A 14 -6.22 18.23 13.24
C TYR A 14 -7.22 17.84 12.15
N ALA A 15 -8.47 17.51 12.50
CA ALA A 15 -9.51 17.19 11.52
C ALA A 15 -9.84 18.39 10.63
N LEU A 16 -9.96 19.59 11.22
CA LEU A 16 -10.19 20.82 10.44
C LEU A 16 -9.04 21.11 9.48
N VAL A 17 -7.78 20.99 9.95
CA VAL A 17 -6.60 21.19 9.12
C VAL A 17 -6.50 20.13 8.03
N ALA A 18 -6.72 18.85 8.37
CA ALA A 18 -6.69 17.76 7.40
C ALA A 18 -7.76 17.91 6.32
N LEU A 19 -9.01 18.23 6.68
CA LEU A 19 -10.07 18.47 5.71
C LEU A 19 -9.71 19.60 4.73
N ALA A 20 -9.07 20.68 5.21
CA ALA A 20 -8.62 21.76 4.34
C ALA A 20 -7.49 21.32 3.39
N VAL A 21 -6.50 20.59 3.90
CA VAL A 21 -5.34 20.14 3.10
C VAL A 21 -5.73 19.05 2.10
N TYR A 22 -6.59 18.12 2.48
CA TYR A 22 -7.05 17.03 1.61
C TYR A 22 -8.29 17.41 0.77
N ALA A 23 -8.82 18.63 0.87
CA ALA A 23 -9.97 19.09 0.09
C ALA A 23 -9.87 18.78 -1.43
N PRO A 24 -8.68 18.87 -2.08
CA PRO A 24 -8.56 18.51 -3.49
C PRO A 24 -8.87 17.03 -3.80
N ALA A 25 -8.66 16.11 -2.86
CA ALA A 25 -8.93 14.69 -3.04
C ALA A 25 -10.37 14.29 -2.68
N LEU A 26 -11.07 15.06 -1.83
CA LEU A 26 -12.39 14.67 -1.29
C LEU A 26 -13.45 14.43 -2.38
N HIS A 27 -13.37 15.14 -3.49
CA HIS A 27 -14.27 14.97 -4.64
C HIS A 27 -13.61 14.19 -5.79
N GLY A 28 -12.53 13.47 -5.50
CA GLY A 28 -11.88 12.56 -6.44
C GLY A 28 -12.73 11.33 -6.74
N ALA A 29 -12.47 10.69 -7.88
CA ALA A 29 -13.07 9.40 -8.21
C ALA A 29 -12.43 8.27 -7.39
N PHE A 30 -13.07 7.11 -7.36
CA PHE A 30 -12.41 5.87 -6.99
C PHE A 30 -11.33 5.55 -8.02
N VAL A 31 -10.12 5.24 -7.57
CA VAL A 31 -8.94 5.03 -8.43
C VAL A 31 -8.22 3.73 -8.08
N SER A 32 -7.49 3.17 -9.05
CA SER A 32 -6.68 1.96 -8.85
C SER A 32 -7.53 0.81 -8.29
N ASP A 33 -7.09 0.19 -7.19
CA ASP A 33 -7.77 -0.95 -6.56
C ASP A 33 -9.15 -0.61 -5.97
N ASP A 34 -9.49 0.69 -5.80
CA ASP A 34 -10.81 1.09 -5.27
C ASP A 34 -11.95 0.53 -6.10
N VAL A 35 -11.78 0.46 -7.43
CA VAL A 35 -12.79 -0.09 -8.33
C VAL A 35 -13.09 -1.55 -7.97
N GLY A 36 -12.06 -2.37 -7.76
CA GLY A 36 -12.22 -3.75 -7.34
C GLY A 36 -12.72 -3.88 -5.89
N TYR A 37 -12.11 -3.14 -4.95
CA TYR A 37 -12.43 -3.25 -3.53
C TYR A 37 -13.81 -2.68 -3.15
N LEU A 38 -14.27 -1.63 -3.85
CA LEU A 38 -15.46 -0.88 -3.48
C LEU A 38 -16.60 -1.06 -4.49
N LEU A 39 -16.37 -0.76 -5.78
CA LEU A 39 -17.45 -0.73 -6.77
C LEU A 39 -17.89 -2.14 -7.20
N TRP A 40 -16.96 -3.10 -7.29
CA TRP A 40 -17.26 -4.44 -7.79
C TRP A 40 -17.25 -5.53 -6.71
N ASN A 41 -17.01 -5.17 -5.46
CA ASN A 41 -16.97 -6.12 -4.36
C ASN A 41 -18.38 -6.35 -3.78
N PRO A 42 -19.06 -7.45 -4.11
CA PRO A 42 -20.45 -7.66 -3.72
C PRO A 42 -20.63 -7.86 -2.21
N TRP A 43 -19.58 -8.28 -1.50
CA TRP A 43 -19.68 -8.61 -0.06
C TRP A 43 -19.76 -7.39 0.85
N ILE A 44 -19.42 -6.18 0.35
CA ILE A 44 -19.50 -4.95 1.14
C ILE A 44 -20.78 -4.13 0.87
N HIS A 45 -21.50 -4.45 -0.23
CA HIS A 45 -22.68 -3.65 -0.63
C HIS A 45 -23.89 -3.89 0.25
N GLU A 46 -24.00 -5.07 0.88
CA GLU A 46 -25.09 -5.42 1.79
C GLU A 46 -24.53 -6.03 3.08
N VAL A 47 -25.02 -5.54 4.23
CA VAL A 47 -24.71 -6.12 5.54
C VAL A 47 -25.74 -7.18 5.88
N ASN A 48 -25.47 -8.42 5.48
CA ASN A 48 -26.27 -9.60 5.79
C ASN A 48 -25.39 -10.75 6.30
N ALA A 49 -26.03 -11.79 6.85
CA ALA A 49 -25.31 -12.91 7.49
C ALA A 49 -24.39 -13.68 6.50
N ALA A 50 -24.78 -13.76 5.21
CA ALA A 50 -23.99 -14.44 4.19
C ALA A 50 -22.71 -13.64 3.88
N ASN A 51 -22.84 -12.33 3.65
CA ASN A 51 -21.70 -11.44 3.38
C ASN A 51 -20.76 -11.32 4.58
N LEU A 52 -21.31 -11.21 5.80
CA LEU A 52 -20.48 -11.23 7.02
C LEU A 52 -19.68 -12.52 7.15
N ARG A 53 -20.28 -13.67 6.88
CA ARG A 53 -19.54 -14.97 6.87
C ARG A 53 -18.46 -14.97 5.80
N ALA A 54 -18.76 -14.51 4.57
CA ALA A 54 -17.79 -14.45 3.48
C ALA A 54 -16.58 -13.56 3.82
N ILE A 55 -16.80 -12.43 4.49
CA ILE A 55 -15.75 -11.50 4.93
C ILE A 55 -14.91 -12.10 6.07
N LEU A 56 -15.54 -12.80 7.01
CA LEU A 56 -14.86 -13.35 8.18
C LEU A 56 -14.20 -14.71 7.92
N ASP A 57 -14.57 -15.41 6.85
CA ASP A 57 -13.96 -16.68 6.46
C ASP A 57 -12.60 -16.46 5.78
N PRO A 58 -11.48 -16.88 6.40
CA PRO A 58 -10.15 -16.69 5.82
C PRO A 58 -9.91 -17.50 4.55
N MET A 59 -10.69 -18.56 4.31
CA MET A 59 -10.66 -19.39 3.10
C MET A 59 -11.82 -19.06 2.16
N GLY A 60 -12.62 -18.08 2.52
CA GLY A 60 -13.85 -17.71 1.84
C GLY A 60 -13.65 -16.89 0.56
N PRO A 61 -14.78 -16.61 -0.13
CA PRO A 61 -14.74 -15.95 -1.43
C PRO A 61 -14.25 -14.51 -1.34
N ALA A 62 -14.49 -13.78 -0.25
CA ALA A 62 -14.04 -12.41 -0.10
C ALA A 62 -12.50 -12.31 0.02
N ALA A 63 -11.87 -13.21 0.79
CA ALA A 63 -10.42 -13.29 0.90
C ALA A 63 -9.77 -13.73 -0.42
N ALA A 64 -10.40 -14.66 -1.15
CA ALA A 64 -9.95 -15.08 -2.48
C ALA A 64 -10.04 -13.94 -3.50
N TYR A 65 -11.11 -13.17 -3.47
CA TYR A 65 -11.35 -12.05 -4.39
C TYR A 65 -10.34 -10.90 -4.19
N THR A 66 -10.08 -10.54 -2.92
CA THR A 66 -9.15 -9.45 -2.61
C THR A 66 -7.68 -9.90 -2.55
N ALA A 67 -7.43 -11.22 -2.63
CA ALA A 67 -6.13 -11.85 -2.41
C ALA A 67 -5.43 -11.36 -1.11
N ASN A 68 -6.25 -11.11 -0.08
CA ASN A 68 -5.84 -10.49 1.17
C ASN A 68 -6.88 -10.84 2.25
N TYR A 69 -6.43 -11.26 3.43
CA TYR A 69 -7.32 -11.49 4.56
C TYR A 69 -7.29 -10.31 5.53
N ALA A 70 -8.09 -9.30 5.26
CA ALA A 70 -8.24 -8.10 6.08
C ALA A 70 -9.72 -7.84 6.43
N PRO A 71 -10.35 -8.70 7.26
CA PRO A 71 -11.80 -8.65 7.49
C PRO A 71 -12.26 -7.32 8.10
N VAL A 72 -11.50 -6.71 9.01
CA VAL A 72 -11.86 -5.39 9.59
C VAL A 72 -11.86 -4.30 8.53
N HIS A 73 -10.94 -4.34 7.56
CA HIS A 73 -10.93 -3.43 6.43
C HIS A 73 -12.23 -3.54 5.61
N LEU A 74 -12.63 -4.78 5.24
CA LEU A 74 -13.86 -4.98 4.47
C LEU A 74 -15.12 -4.62 5.27
N LEU A 75 -15.15 -4.89 6.57
CA LEU A 75 -16.26 -4.48 7.44
C LEU A 75 -16.39 -2.95 7.56
N LEU A 76 -15.26 -2.24 7.62
CA LEU A 76 -15.26 -0.77 7.61
C LEU A 76 -15.76 -0.24 6.27
N HIS A 77 -15.33 -0.81 5.15
CA HIS A 77 -15.87 -0.44 3.84
C HIS A 77 -17.34 -0.79 3.67
N ALA A 78 -17.80 -1.92 4.24
CA ALA A 78 -19.22 -2.24 4.25
C ALA A 78 -20.04 -1.18 5.04
N LEU A 79 -19.49 -0.69 6.16
CA LEU A 79 -20.11 0.41 6.90
C LEU A 79 -20.14 1.70 6.09
N ASP A 80 -19.03 2.08 5.47
CA ASP A 80 -18.95 3.27 4.61
C ASP A 80 -19.91 3.16 3.43
N TRP A 81 -20.05 1.97 2.84
CA TRP A 81 -21.00 1.74 1.75
C TRP A 81 -22.46 1.91 2.17
N GLN A 82 -22.83 1.45 3.39
CA GLN A 82 -24.18 1.66 3.92
C GLN A 82 -24.48 3.15 4.14
N LEU A 83 -23.47 3.97 4.43
CA LEU A 83 -23.61 5.39 4.72
C LEU A 83 -23.57 6.26 3.46
N PHE A 84 -22.74 5.91 2.49
CA PHE A 84 -22.38 6.76 1.35
C PHE A 84 -22.60 6.10 -0.01
N GLY A 85 -22.87 4.79 -0.06
CA GLY A 85 -23.01 4.06 -1.31
C GLY A 85 -21.77 4.19 -2.19
N SER A 86 -21.99 4.52 -3.47
CA SER A 86 -20.96 4.74 -4.46
C SER A 86 -20.41 6.18 -4.52
N ASP A 87 -20.80 7.06 -3.56
CA ASP A 87 -20.24 8.42 -3.49
C ASP A 87 -18.84 8.41 -2.86
N PRO A 88 -17.75 8.70 -3.62
CA PRO A 88 -16.40 8.68 -3.09
C PRO A 88 -16.15 9.68 -1.97
N PHE A 89 -16.88 10.79 -1.94
CA PHE A 89 -16.69 11.87 -0.97
C PHE A 89 -16.72 11.35 0.48
N GLY A 90 -17.75 10.55 0.83
CA GLY A 90 -17.91 10.02 2.17
C GLY A 90 -16.73 9.11 2.58
N HIS A 91 -16.29 8.23 1.67
CA HIS A 91 -15.16 7.33 1.90
C HIS A 91 -13.84 8.10 2.13
N HIS A 92 -13.59 9.15 1.36
CA HIS A 92 -12.43 10.02 1.57
C HIS A 92 -12.49 10.77 2.90
N VAL A 93 -13.65 11.28 3.30
CA VAL A 93 -13.84 11.97 4.59
C VAL A 93 -13.52 11.04 5.77
N VAL A 94 -13.94 9.76 5.71
CA VAL A 94 -13.62 8.77 6.75
C VAL A 94 -12.10 8.57 6.87
N ASN A 95 -11.39 8.40 5.76
CA ASN A 95 -9.93 8.28 5.79
C ASN A 95 -9.24 9.50 6.39
N VAL A 96 -9.67 10.70 6.00
CA VAL A 96 -9.12 11.98 6.53
C VAL A 96 -9.40 12.11 8.03
N ALA A 97 -10.61 11.76 8.49
CA ALA A 97 -10.95 11.79 9.91
C ALA A 97 -10.12 10.77 10.72
N LEU A 98 -9.96 9.55 10.22
CA LEU A 98 -9.09 8.55 10.85
C LEU A 98 -7.63 8.99 10.88
N HIS A 99 -7.11 9.64 9.85
CA HIS A 99 -5.76 10.19 9.83
C HIS A 99 -5.57 11.29 10.89
N ALA A 100 -6.55 12.17 11.06
CA ALA A 100 -6.55 13.16 12.13
C ALA A 100 -6.57 12.50 13.51
N LEU A 101 -7.34 11.41 13.68
CA LEU A 101 -7.37 10.62 14.91
C LEU A 101 -6.00 9.99 15.18
N VAL A 102 -5.37 9.37 14.19
CA VAL A 102 -4.00 8.82 14.31
C VAL A 102 -3.04 9.90 14.78
N SER A 103 -3.06 11.09 14.18
CA SER A 103 -2.18 12.21 14.51
C SER A 103 -2.37 12.68 15.97
N ALA A 104 -3.62 12.72 16.45
CA ALA A 104 -3.93 13.04 17.85
C ALA A 104 -3.44 11.95 18.82
N LEU A 105 -3.64 10.67 18.47
CA LEU A 105 -3.15 9.54 19.26
C LEU A 105 -1.61 9.52 19.32
N LEU A 106 -0.93 9.84 18.21
CA LEU A 106 0.53 9.99 18.16
C LEU A 106 1.01 11.13 19.07
N ALA A 107 0.37 12.29 19.04
CA ALA A 107 0.68 13.37 19.99
C ALA A 107 0.51 12.89 21.45
N GLY A 108 -0.51 12.07 21.73
CA GLY A 108 -0.68 11.40 23.02
C GLY A 108 0.46 10.47 23.38
N LEU A 109 0.96 9.66 22.44
CA LEU A 109 2.10 8.76 22.63
C LEU A 109 3.41 9.54 22.83
N PHE A 110 3.66 10.59 22.07
CA PHE A 110 4.83 11.45 22.18
C PHE A 110 4.86 12.18 23.54
N ALA A 111 3.73 12.74 23.97
CA ALA A 111 3.61 13.36 25.29
C ALA A 111 3.82 12.33 26.42
N ARG A 112 3.25 11.11 26.26
CA ARG A 112 3.47 10.03 27.22
C ARG A 112 4.94 9.61 27.31
N ALA A 113 5.65 9.64 26.18
CA ALA A 113 7.09 9.37 26.15
C ALA A 113 7.93 10.52 26.71
N GLY A 114 7.35 11.67 27.02
CA GLY A 114 7.98 12.78 27.73
C GLY A 114 8.30 13.99 26.88
N LEU A 115 7.82 14.09 25.65
CA LEU A 115 7.85 15.37 24.94
C LEU A 115 6.90 16.37 25.62
N SER A 116 7.25 17.66 25.59
CA SER A 116 6.33 18.71 26.04
C SER A 116 5.05 18.69 25.18
N LEU A 117 3.96 19.25 25.70
CA LEU A 117 2.71 19.31 24.94
C LEU A 117 2.91 19.98 23.58
N ALA A 118 3.65 21.08 23.52
CA ALA A 118 3.95 21.77 22.27
C ALA A 118 4.74 20.88 21.28
N ALA A 119 5.80 20.19 21.76
CA ALA A 119 6.58 19.29 20.91
C ALA A 119 5.78 18.07 20.45
N ALA A 120 4.91 17.53 21.30
CA ALA A 120 4.04 16.42 20.97
C ALA A 120 2.97 16.82 19.93
N THR A 121 2.37 18.01 20.08
CA THR A 121 1.44 18.58 19.10
C THR A 121 2.15 18.87 17.77
N LEU A 122 3.36 19.43 17.80
CA LEU A 122 4.16 19.63 16.60
C LEU A 122 4.45 18.29 15.89
N GLY A 123 4.86 17.26 16.64
CA GLY A 123 5.12 15.93 16.08
C GLY A 123 3.89 15.28 15.45
N GLY A 124 2.71 15.39 16.09
CA GLY A 124 1.44 14.95 15.52
C GLY A 124 1.06 15.77 14.27
N GLY A 125 1.30 17.08 14.27
CA GLY A 125 1.08 17.95 13.12
C GLY A 125 2.02 17.67 11.96
N LEU A 126 3.30 17.37 12.22
CA LEU A 126 4.26 16.93 11.19
C LEU A 126 3.81 15.62 10.55
N PHE A 127 3.30 14.68 11.33
CA PHE A 127 2.72 13.45 10.78
C PHE A 127 1.48 13.73 9.96
N LEU A 128 0.54 14.56 10.47
CA LEU A 128 -0.69 14.96 9.79
C LEU A 128 -0.44 15.55 8.39
N LEU A 129 0.57 16.40 8.30
CA LEU A 129 0.85 17.21 7.12
C LEU A 129 1.96 16.66 6.25
N HIS A 130 2.50 15.48 6.57
CA HIS A 130 3.62 14.93 5.82
C HIS A 130 3.19 14.46 4.42
N PRO A 131 3.81 14.93 3.33
CA PRO A 131 3.38 14.62 1.96
C PRO A 131 3.40 13.13 1.59
N ALA A 132 4.30 12.34 2.18
CA ALA A 132 4.32 10.89 1.97
C ALA A 132 3.11 10.15 2.57
N ASN A 133 2.33 10.79 3.45
CA ASN A 133 1.12 10.19 4.00
C ASN A 133 -0.09 10.34 3.06
N VAL A 134 0.02 11.16 2.01
CA VAL A 134 -1.10 11.47 1.13
C VAL A 134 -1.63 10.23 0.42
N GLU A 135 -0.77 9.34 -0.06
CA GLU A 135 -1.20 8.06 -0.65
C GLU A 135 -2.05 7.24 0.33
N ALA A 136 -1.63 7.13 1.59
CA ALA A 136 -2.37 6.35 2.59
C ALA A 136 -3.70 6.97 3.00
N VAL A 137 -3.91 8.26 2.75
CA VAL A 137 -5.10 9.01 3.21
C VAL A 137 -6.05 9.32 2.07
N ALA A 138 -5.52 9.81 0.93
CA ALA A 138 -6.32 10.20 -0.22
C ALA A 138 -6.82 9.00 -1.05
N TRP A 139 -6.14 7.86 -0.99
CA TRP A 139 -6.60 6.63 -1.63
C TRP A 139 -7.61 5.90 -0.75
N ALA A 140 -8.88 5.77 -1.20
CA ALA A 140 -9.96 5.19 -0.41
C ALA A 140 -9.65 3.75 0.06
N GLY A 141 -9.10 2.91 -0.81
CA GLY A 141 -8.69 1.53 -0.48
C GLY A 141 -7.57 1.40 0.56
N GLN A 142 -6.93 2.52 0.96
CA GLN A 142 -5.96 2.53 2.06
C GLN A 142 -6.61 2.75 3.43
N LEU A 143 -7.94 2.73 3.56
CA LEU A 143 -8.65 2.68 4.83
C LEU A 143 -8.02 1.67 5.80
N LYS A 144 -7.58 0.51 5.30
CA LYS A 144 -6.83 -0.50 6.06
C LYS A 144 -5.59 0.04 6.76
N THR A 145 -4.86 0.96 6.12
CA THR A 145 -3.61 1.51 6.67
C THR A 145 -3.88 2.50 7.79
N VAL A 146 -4.80 3.43 7.58
CA VAL A 146 -5.15 4.44 8.60
C VAL A 146 -5.89 3.81 9.78
N ALA A 147 -6.78 2.85 9.55
CA ALA A 147 -7.48 2.12 10.61
C ALA A 147 -6.52 1.26 11.45
N ALA A 148 -5.65 0.48 10.81
CA ALA A 148 -4.64 -0.31 11.51
C ALA A 148 -3.75 0.55 12.41
N MET A 149 -3.32 1.72 11.93
CA MET A 149 -2.52 2.65 12.71
C MET A 149 -3.31 3.26 13.86
N ALA A 150 -4.57 3.64 13.66
CA ALA A 150 -5.44 4.16 14.72
C ALA A 150 -5.62 3.13 15.85
N PHE A 151 -5.94 1.89 15.49
CA PHE A 151 -6.08 0.79 16.45
C PHE A 151 -4.76 0.45 17.15
N ALA A 152 -3.63 0.41 16.44
CA ALA A 152 -2.32 0.13 17.04
C ALA A 152 -1.89 1.23 18.02
N CYS A 153 -2.05 2.51 17.66
CA CYS A 153 -1.80 3.63 18.57
C CYS A 153 -2.70 3.57 19.82
N GLY A 154 -3.99 3.25 19.62
CA GLY A 154 -4.94 3.03 20.72
C GLY A 154 -4.52 1.87 21.63
N ALA A 155 -4.09 0.76 21.04
CA ALA A 155 -3.59 -0.41 21.78
C ALA A 155 -2.37 -0.05 22.64
N LEU A 156 -1.37 0.63 22.06
CA LEU A 156 -0.19 1.10 22.77
C LEU A 156 -0.55 2.07 23.91
N LEU A 157 -1.54 2.95 23.73
CA LEU A 157 -2.02 3.85 24.77
C LEU A 157 -2.77 3.12 25.90
N ALA A 158 -3.53 2.07 25.57
CA ALA A 158 -4.34 1.32 26.53
C ALA A 158 -3.52 0.31 27.35
N GLU A 159 -2.42 -0.26 26.77
CA GLU A 159 -1.65 -1.37 27.30
C GLU A 159 -1.33 -1.27 28.79
N PRO A 160 -0.83 -0.14 29.34
CA PRO A 160 -0.38 -0.11 30.73
C PRO A 160 -1.52 -0.29 31.76
N ARG A 161 -2.75 0.04 31.40
CA ARG A 161 -3.88 0.09 32.34
C ARG A 161 -5.06 -0.78 31.97
N ARG A 162 -5.29 -1.00 30.68
CA ARG A 162 -6.48 -1.69 30.13
C ARG A 162 -6.04 -2.77 29.13
N PRO A 163 -5.42 -3.88 29.60
CA PRO A 163 -4.79 -4.85 28.72
C PRO A 163 -5.80 -5.59 27.81
N LEU A 164 -7.03 -5.85 28.28
CA LEU A 164 -8.07 -6.46 27.43
C LEU A 164 -8.45 -5.53 26.28
N LEU A 165 -8.67 -4.24 26.58
CA LEU A 165 -8.91 -3.23 25.53
C LEU A 165 -7.73 -3.11 24.58
N ALA A 166 -6.50 -3.15 25.10
CA ALA A 166 -5.29 -3.13 24.28
C ALA A 166 -5.18 -4.33 23.36
N ALA A 167 -5.48 -5.55 23.87
CA ALA A 167 -5.49 -6.75 23.07
C ALA A 167 -6.59 -6.73 21.98
N LEU A 168 -7.78 -6.23 22.31
CA LEU A 168 -8.87 -6.06 21.33
C LEU A 168 -8.48 -5.07 20.23
N LEU A 169 -7.96 -3.89 20.60
CA LEU A 169 -7.52 -2.89 19.62
C LEU A 169 -6.38 -3.41 18.77
N PHE A 170 -5.45 -4.19 19.36
CA PHE A 170 -4.37 -4.79 18.61
C PHE A 170 -4.87 -5.87 17.63
N ALA A 171 -5.84 -6.70 18.03
CA ALA A 171 -6.49 -7.64 17.13
C ALA A 171 -7.17 -6.93 15.95
N LEU A 172 -7.92 -5.85 16.20
CA LEU A 172 -8.53 -5.03 15.15
C LEU A 172 -7.47 -4.41 14.23
N ALA A 173 -6.32 -3.99 14.77
CA ALA A 173 -5.20 -3.47 13.98
C ALA A 173 -4.65 -4.54 13.02
N LEU A 174 -4.38 -5.76 13.51
CA LEU A 174 -3.88 -6.87 12.70
C LEU A 174 -4.89 -7.30 11.63
N LEU A 175 -6.16 -7.40 12.00
CA LEU A 175 -7.25 -7.77 11.08
C LEU A 175 -7.62 -6.64 10.10
N SER A 176 -7.07 -5.43 10.29
CA SER A 176 -7.06 -4.37 9.28
C SER A 176 -5.84 -4.47 8.38
N LYS A 177 -4.63 -4.66 8.96
CA LYS A 177 -3.37 -4.77 8.21
C LYS A 177 -2.25 -5.35 9.09
N ILE A 178 -1.67 -6.48 8.68
CA ILE A 178 -0.63 -7.21 9.42
C ILE A 178 0.60 -6.35 9.84
N PRO A 179 1.09 -5.37 9.04
CA PRO A 179 2.19 -4.50 9.46
C PRO A 179 1.98 -3.77 10.80
N ALA A 180 0.76 -3.72 11.35
CA ALA A 180 0.50 -3.25 12.72
C ALA A 180 1.26 -4.07 13.80
N ALA A 181 1.84 -5.21 13.44
CA ALA A 181 2.72 -6.02 14.27
C ALA A 181 3.92 -5.24 14.85
N PHE A 182 4.30 -4.09 14.24
CA PHE A 182 5.31 -3.18 14.81
C PHE A 182 5.01 -2.78 16.27
N ALA A 183 3.74 -2.83 16.69
CA ALA A 183 3.35 -2.49 18.05
C ALA A 183 3.90 -3.47 19.11
N ILE A 184 4.21 -4.73 18.73
CA ILE A 184 4.77 -5.75 19.64
C ILE A 184 6.16 -5.35 20.15
N PRO A 185 7.19 -5.11 19.31
CA PRO A 185 8.50 -4.69 19.79
C PRO A 185 8.45 -3.35 20.54
N VAL A 186 7.58 -2.43 20.15
CA VAL A 186 7.38 -1.16 20.87
C VAL A 186 6.88 -1.41 22.29
N ALA A 187 5.79 -2.17 22.44
CA ALA A 187 5.24 -2.54 23.74
C ALA A 187 6.27 -3.34 24.57
N GLY A 188 6.95 -4.31 23.96
CA GLY A 188 7.98 -5.13 24.61
C GLY A 188 9.09 -4.30 25.22
N ILE A 189 9.67 -3.36 24.47
CA ILE A 189 10.71 -2.46 24.96
C ILE A 189 10.17 -1.56 26.09
N TRP A 190 8.99 -0.97 25.93
CA TRP A 190 8.42 -0.14 26.98
C TRP A 190 8.05 -0.93 28.25
N ILE A 191 7.61 -2.16 28.15
CA ILE A 191 7.40 -3.05 29.30
C ILE A 191 8.74 -3.39 29.97
N TRP A 192 9.78 -3.70 29.18
CA TRP A 192 11.11 -3.99 29.69
C TRP A 192 11.72 -2.79 30.44
N LEU A 193 11.49 -1.58 29.93
CA LEU A 193 11.92 -0.33 30.54
C LEU A 193 11.05 0.12 31.74
N ASP A 194 9.95 -0.59 32.00
CA ASP A 194 8.88 -0.20 32.95
C ASP A 194 8.31 1.19 32.65
N HIS A 195 8.06 1.43 31.38
CA HIS A 195 7.57 2.72 30.91
C HIS A 195 6.29 2.59 30.05
N PRO A 196 5.25 3.42 30.32
CA PRO A 196 5.08 4.25 31.51
C PRO A 196 4.89 3.38 32.77
N PRO A 197 5.10 3.94 33.97
CA PRO A 197 4.78 3.25 35.20
C PRO A 197 3.34 2.73 35.16
N SER A 198 3.16 1.46 35.49
CA SER A 198 1.89 0.77 35.43
C SER A 198 1.50 0.26 36.82
N PRO A 199 0.19 0.24 37.16
CA PRO A 199 -0.28 -0.45 38.36
C PRO A 199 -0.11 -1.97 38.26
N ARG A 200 0.23 -2.51 37.09
CA ARG A 200 0.43 -3.92 36.84
C ARG A 200 1.90 -4.30 36.91
N SER A 201 2.19 -5.47 37.47
CA SER A 201 3.55 -6.01 37.47
C SER A 201 4.07 -6.24 36.06
N ARG A 202 5.39 -6.16 35.86
CA ARG A 202 6.05 -6.46 34.59
C ARG A 202 5.66 -7.85 34.07
N GLY A 203 5.63 -8.85 34.93
CA GLY A 203 5.22 -10.22 34.56
C GLY A 203 3.79 -10.29 34.03
N ALA A 204 2.85 -9.53 34.62
CA ALA A 204 1.48 -9.44 34.10
C ALA A 204 1.40 -8.78 32.73
N ARG A 205 2.17 -7.72 32.50
CA ARG A 205 2.26 -7.04 31.20
C ARG A 205 2.91 -7.94 30.14
N LEU A 206 3.96 -8.69 30.47
CA LEU A 206 4.58 -9.65 29.56
C LEU A 206 3.62 -10.80 29.17
N ARG A 207 2.77 -11.27 30.10
CA ARG A 207 1.73 -12.26 29.74
C ARG A 207 0.76 -11.70 28.68
N TRP A 208 0.36 -10.43 28.81
CA TRP A 208 -0.49 -9.77 27.81
C TRP A 208 0.24 -9.53 26.48
N LEU A 209 1.55 -9.28 26.52
CA LEU A 209 2.35 -9.23 25.28
C LEU A 209 2.40 -10.62 24.61
N GLY A 210 2.43 -11.71 25.39
CA GLY A 210 2.29 -13.07 24.88
C GLY A 210 0.94 -13.28 24.17
N VAL A 211 -0.16 -12.69 24.68
CA VAL A 211 -1.46 -12.67 23.99
C VAL A 211 -1.35 -11.93 22.64
N TRP A 212 -0.65 -10.79 22.57
CA TRP A 212 -0.45 -10.09 21.30
C TRP A 212 0.33 -10.92 20.27
N ILE A 213 1.36 -11.65 20.72
CA ILE A 213 2.12 -12.56 19.86
C ILE A 213 1.23 -13.69 19.33
N ALA A 214 0.38 -14.26 20.20
CA ALA A 214 -0.59 -15.28 19.78
C ALA A 214 -1.61 -14.74 18.77
N LEU A 215 -2.12 -13.52 19.00
CA LEU A 215 -3.02 -12.84 18.04
C LEU A 215 -2.34 -12.59 16.69
N LEU A 216 -1.05 -12.20 16.68
CA LEU A 216 -0.28 -12.07 15.44
C LEU A 216 -0.17 -13.41 14.71
N ALA A 217 0.17 -14.50 15.39
CA ALA A 217 0.28 -15.82 14.78
C ALA A 217 -1.06 -16.27 14.16
N LEU A 218 -2.18 -16.02 14.87
CA LEU A 218 -3.52 -16.34 14.40
C LEU A 218 -3.96 -15.48 13.19
N ALA A 219 -3.57 -14.20 13.13
CA ALA A 219 -3.91 -13.32 12.02
C ALA A 219 -2.98 -13.50 10.81
N TRP A 220 -1.70 -13.82 11.07
CA TRP A 220 -0.70 -13.96 10.02
C TRP A 220 -0.93 -15.17 9.12
N LEU A 221 -1.34 -16.31 9.68
CA LEU A 221 -1.52 -17.54 8.90
C LEU A 221 -2.58 -17.41 7.79
N PRO A 222 -3.80 -16.90 8.04
CA PRO A 222 -4.78 -16.65 6.99
C PRO A 222 -4.31 -15.67 5.93
N GLU A 223 -3.64 -14.61 6.34
CA GLU A 223 -3.09 -13.60 5.40
C GLU A 223 -2.00 -14.19 4.52
N PHE A 224 -1.09 -14.97 5.10
CA PHE A 224 -0.04 -15.68 4.37
C PHE A 224 -0.64 -16.63 3.32
N LEU A 225 -1.63 -17.44 3.70
CA LEU A 225 -2.31 -18.35 2.77
C LEU A 225 -3.08 -17.60 1.65
N ALA A 226 -3.69 -16.46 1.97
CA ALA A 226 -4.35 -15.64 0.96
C ALA A 226 -3.34 -15.04 -0.03
N PHE A 227 -2.17 -14.63 0.46
CA PHE A 227 -1.11 -14.02 -0.33
C PHE A 227 -0.35 -15.02 -1.22
N GLU A 228 -0.15 -16.27 -0.76
CA GLU A 228 0.45 -17.34 -1.57
C GLU A 228 -0.32 -17.61 -2.86
N ARG A 229 -1.63 -17.39 -2.86
CA ARG A 229 -2.48 -17.55 -4.05
C ARG A 229 -2.14 -16.59 -5.19
N LEU A 230 -1.38 -15.52 -4.93
CA LEU A 230 -0.91 -14.58 -5.96
C LEU A 230 0.26 -15.13 -6.79
N GLY A 231 0.84 -16.26 -6.41
CA GLY A 231 1.89 -16.94 -7.19
C GLY A 231 3.16 -16.10 -7.35
N HIS A 232 3.92 -15.89 -6.28
CA HIS A 232 5.17 -15.14 -6.37
C HIS A 232 6.29 -15.98 -6.96
N VAL A 233 6.98 -15.42 -7.97
CA VAL A 233 8.23 -15.98 -8.48
C VAL A 233 9.36 -15.51 -7.58
N GLU A 234 9.94 -16.42 -6.80
CA GLU A 234 11.15 -16.12 -6.06
C GLU A 234 12.35 -16.06 -7.03
N PRO A 235 13.18 -15.00 -6.97
CA PRO A 235 14.48 -15.02 -7.64
C PRO A 235 15.38 -16.06 -6.99
N SER A 236 15.86 -17.03 -7.76
CA SER A 236 16.73 -18.10 -7.27
C SER A 236 18.21 -17.73 -7.50
N GLY A 237 19.07 -17.95 -6.50
CA GLY A 237 20.54 -17.87 -6.62
C GLY A 237 21.23 -17.15 -5.46
N SER A 238 22.52 -17.42 -5.24
CA SER A 238 23.35 -16.78 -4.19
C SER A 238 23.52 -15.27 -4.40
N ASP A 239 23.58 -14.83 -5.65
CA ASP A 239 23.70 -13.41 -6.02
C ASP A 239 22.42 -12.63 -5.68
N ALA A 240 21.26 -13.31 -5.64
CA ALA A 240 19.99 -12.72 -5.26
C ALA A 240 19.98 -12.16 -3.83
N ALA A 241 20.69 -12.76 -2.88
CA ALA A 241 20.75 -12.28 -1.49
C ALA A 241 21.51 -10.95 -1.37
N LEU A 242 22.67 -10.84 -2.03
CA LEU A 242 23.48 -9.60 -2.04
C LEU A 242 22.76 -8.49 -2.79
N GLU A 243 22.08 -8.82 -3.88
CA GLU A 243 21.27 -7.88 -4.64
C GLU A 243 20.08 -7.37 -3.81
N ARG A 244 19.40 -8.24 -3.07
CA ARG A 244 18.33 -7.85 -2.13
C ARG A 244 18.83 -6.89 -1.05
N ILE A 245 19.98 -7.18 -0.41
CA ILE A 245 20.57 -6.29 0.60
C ILE A 245 20.89 -4.94 -0.03
N ARG A 246 21.51 -4.91 -1.21
CA ARG A 246 21.83 -3.67 -1.92
C ARG A 246 20.58 -2.87 -2.26
N THR A 247 19.53 -3.52 -2.76
CA THR A 247 18.22 -2.92 -3.06
C THR A 247 17.56 -2.40 -1.78
N THR A 248 17.54 -3.18 -0.70
CA THR A 248 17.01 -2.75 0.60
C THR A 248 17.70 -1.49 1.10
N LEU A 249 19.03 -1.43 1.03
CA LEU A 249 19.79 -0.23 1.44
C LEU A 249 19.42 0.98 0.57
N ALA A 250 19.31 0.81 -0.74
CA ALA A 250 18.89 1.90 -1.63
C ALA A 250 17.47 2.39 -1.30
N LEU A 251 16.54 1.48 -0.97
CA LEU A 251 15.19 1.84 -0.54
C LEU A 251 15.21 2.59 0.80
N VAL A 252 16.00 2.14 1.78
CA VAL A 252 16.19 2.88 3.05
C VAL A 252 16.66 4.31 2.76
N GLY A 253 17.66 4.49 1.90
CA GLY A 253 18.17 5.80 1.53
C GLY A 253 17.08 6.70 0.93
N ARG A 254 16.28 6.17 0.00
CA ARG A 254 15.15 6.89 -0.61
C ARG A 254 14.07 7.25 0.41
N TYR A 255 13.71 6.32 1.31
CA TYR A 255 12.71 6.57 2.36
C TYR A 255 13.19 7.57 3.40
N LEU A 256 14.47 7.57 3.76
CA LEU A 256 15.03 8.58 4.67
C LEU A 256 15.01 9.99 4.04
N ALA A 257 15.35 10.10 2.76
CA ALA A 257 15.23 11.35 2.03
C ALA A 257 13.77 11.82 1.96
N MET A 258 12.85 10.92 1.66
CA MET A 258 11.40 11.19 1.63
C MET A 258 10.89 11.62 3.01
N ALA A 259 11.26 10.93 4.09
CA ALA A 259 10.86 11.25 5.46
C ALA A 259 11.39 12.61 5.93
N ALA A 260 12.58 13.03 5.45
CA ALA A 260 13.19 14.29 5.86
C ALA A 260 12.69 15.49 5.06
N THR A 261 12.42 15.30 3.77
CA THR A 261 12.25 16.41 2.81
C THR A 261 11.02 16.29 1.91
N SER A 262 10.30 15.17 1.97
CA SER A 262 9.28 14.79 0.98
C SER A 262 9.80 14.68 -0.47
N TYR A 263 11.10 14.58 -0.67
CA TYR A 263 11.68 14.35 -1.99
C TYR A 263 11.32 12.94 -2.50
N GLY A 264 10.94 12.83 -3.77
CA GLY A 264 10.65 11.56 -4.42
C GLY A 264 9.26 10.98 -4.13
N VAL A 265 8.34 11.73 -3.51
CA VAL A 265 6.93 11.31 -3.35
C VAL A 265 6.30 11.11 -4.72
N SER A 266 5.69 9.93 -4.98
CA SER A 266 5.06 9.60 -6.27
C SER A 266 3.87 8.66 -6.07
N ALA A 267 2.88 8.75 -6.95
CA ALA A 267 1.74 7.84 -6.92
C ALA A 267 2.13 6.37 -7.19
N PHE A 268 3.06 6.15 -8.12
CA PHE A 268 3.61 4.82 -8.44
C PHE A 268 5.12 4.90 -8.56
N HIS A 269 5.81 4.12 -7.74
CA HIS A 269 7.26 4.07 -7.72
C HIS A 269 7.80 2.94 -8.60
N GLN A 270 8.78 3.29 -9.43
CA GLN A 270 9.55 2.34 -10.23
C GLN A 270 11.03 2.75 -10.28
N PRO A 271 11.70 2.78 -9.12
CA PRO A 271 13.12 3.09 -9.10
C PRO A 271 13.91 2.02 -9.85
N ASP A 272 14.91 2.45 -10.59
CA ASP A 272 15.85 1.51 -11.19
C ASP A 272 16.61 0.78 -10.06
N PRO A 273 16.87 -0.54 -10.22
CA PRO A 273 17.70 -1.29 -9.29
C PRO A 273 19.10 -0.66 -9.19
N PRO A 274 19.70 -0.59 -8.00
CA PRO A 274 21.02 -0.01 -7.85
C PRO A 274 22.07 -0.86 -8.58
N GLY A 275 22.87 -0.25 -9.47
CA GLY A 275 23.87 -0.95 -10.28
C GLY A 275 25.11 -1.37 -9.49
N SER A 276 25.44 -0.71 -8.40
CA SER A 276 26.65 -0.95 -7.61
C SER A 276 26.44 -0.65 -6.13
N TRP A 277 27.40 -1.09 -5.29
CA TRP A 277 27.47 -0.75 -3.88
C TRP A 277 27.83 0.72 -3.62
N LEU A 278 28.38 1.42 -4.61
CA LEU A 278 28.71 2.84 -4.55
C LEU A 278 27.56 3.73 -5.03
N ASP A 279 26.40 3.16 -5.36
CA ASP A 279 25.21 3.93 -5.68
C ASP A 279 24.89 4.89 -4.52
N PRO A 280 24.62 6.19 -4.79
CA PRO A 280 24.34 7.19 -3.76
C PRO A 280 23.20 6.80 -2.80
N TRP A 281 22.19 6.10 -3.29
CA TRP A 281 21.06 5.65 -2.47
C TRP A 281 21.47 4.49 -1.55
N VAL A 282 22.34 3.58 -2.02
CA VAL A 282 22.90 2.49 -1.20
C VAL A 282 23.75 3.07 -0.08
N LEU A 283 24.64 4.01 -0.38
CA LEU A 283 25.49 4.67 0.60
C LEU A 283 24.67 5.46 1.63
N THR A 284 23.69 6.23 1.16
CA THR A 284 22.77 6.98 2.04
C THR A 284 22.01 6.04 2.97
N GLY A 285 21.51 4.92 2.44
CA GLY A 285 20.79 3.92 3.23
C GLY A 285 21.68 3.19 4.23
N ALA A 286 22.90 2.83 3.84
CA ALA A 286 23.86 2.21 4.74
C ALA A 286 24.23 3.14 5.91
N LEU A 287 24.58 4.38 5.62
CA LEU A 287 24.89 5.40 6.64
C LEU A 287 23.68 5.69 7.54
N GLY A 288 22.49 5.85 6.93
CA GLY A 288 21.26 6.08 7.67
C GLY A 288 20.88 4.91 8.58
N SER A 289 20.99 3.67 8.07
CA SER A 289 20.77 2.46 8.87
C SER A 289 21.75 2.36 10.04
N ALA A 290 23.04 2.62 9.80
CA ALA A 290 24.06 2.63 10.83
C ALA A 290 23.77 3.71 11.91
N ALA A 291 23.36 4.91 11.47
CA ALA A 291 23.00 6.00 12.40
C ALA A 291 21.77 5.65 13.25
N ILE A 292 20.71 5.09 12.64
CA ILE A 292 19.50 4.64 13.35
C ILE A 292 19.85 3.52 14.33
N ALA A 293 20.66 2.53 13.91
CA ALA A 293 21.12 1.45 14.77
C ALA A 293 21.94 2.00 15.97
N ALA A 294 22.86 2.92 15.74
CA ALA A 294 23.64 3.55 16.78
C ALA A 294 22.76 4.32 17.79
N LEU A 295 21.76 5.08 17.30
CA LEU A 295 20.80 5.79 18.14
C LEU A 295 19.94 4.82 18.96
N ALA A 296 19.45 3.75 18.33
CA ALA A 296 18.65 2.71 18.98
C ALA A 296 19.44 1.99 20.08
N LEU A 297 20.66 1.53 19.78
CA LEU A 297 21.54 0.88 20.75
C LEU A 297 21.91 1.80 21.89
N ALA A 298 22.23 3.06 21.59
CA ALA A 298 22.51 4.06 22.61
C ALA A 298 21.28 4.36 23.49
N ALA A 299 20.07 4.36 22.92
CA ALA A 299 18.83 4.52 23.67
C ALA A 299 18.56 3.31 24.58
N LEU A 300 18.78 2.09 24.08
CA LEU A 300 18.67 0.84 24.85
C LEU A 300 19.67 0.81 26.01
N ALA A 301 20.94 1.13 25.75
CA ALA A 301 21.98 1.18 26.77
C ALA A 301 21.67 2.20 27.88
N ARG A 302 21.07 3.33 27.52
CA ARG A 302 20.60 4.35 28.49
C ARG A 302 19.27 4.00 29.15
N ARG A 303 18.64 2.90 28.75
CA ARG A 303 17.27 2.51 29.16
C ARG A 303 16.25 3.65 28.92
N ASP A 304 16.40 4.37 27.80
CA ASP A 304 15.52 5.47 27.45
C ASP A 304 14.34 4.95 26.62
N ARG A 305 13.17 5.51 26.87
CA ARG A 305 11.91 5.22 26.15
C ARG A 305 11.97 5.52 24.64
N GLU A 306 12.94 6.32 24.21
CA GLU A 306 13.29 6.57 22.81
C GLU A 306 13.53 5.28 22.04
N ALA A 307 14.07 4.23 22.69
CA ALA A 307 14.33 2.92 22.09
C ALA A 307 13.06 2.28 21.49
N GLY A 308 11.89 2.48 22.10
CA GLY A 308 10.63 1.99 21.58
C GLY A 308 10.25 2.63 20.23
N PHE A 309 10.57 3.90 20.02
CA PHE A 309 10.30 4.57 18.73
C PHE A 309 11.27 4.13 17.63
N TRP A 310 12.54 3.88 17.97
CA TRP A 310 13.47 3.27 17.01
C TRP A 310 13.03 1.85 16.60
N ALA A 311 12.55 1.05 17.57
CA ALA A 311 11.94 -0.24 17.27
C ALA A 311 10.68 -0.12 16.41
N TRP A 312 9.91 0.96 16.60
CA TRP A 312 8.76 1.26 15.73
C TRP A 312 9.21 1.51 14.30
N ALA A 313 10.20 2.40 14.09
CA ALA A 313 10.69 2.72 12.75
C ALA A 313 11.19 1.46 12.02
N VAL A 314 11.98 0.63 12.69
CA VAL A 314 12.50 -0.63 12.14
C VAL A 314 11.37 -1.63 11.89
N GLY A 315 10.50 -1.87 12.88
CA GLY A 315 9.40 -2.82 12.78
C GLY A 315 8.35 -2.43 11.74
N GLY A 316 8.09 -1.12 11.57
CA GLY A 316 7.20 -0.60 10.52
C GLY A 316 7.79 -0.74 9.11
N PHE A 317 9.11 -0.70 8.97
CA PHE A 317 9.79 -0.83 7.67
C PHE A 317 10.02 -2.29 7.27
N LEU A 318 10.25 -3.19 8.21
CA LEU A 318 10.65 -4.58 7.96
C LEU A 318 9.74 -5.32 6.96
N PRO A 319 8.40 -5.25 7.02
CA PRO A 319 7.52 -5.97 6.09
C PRO A 319 7.65 -5.50 4.63
N VAL A 320 8.11 -4.28 4.39
CA VAL A 320 8.21 -3.64 3.07
C VAL A 320 9.65 -3.38 2.65
N SER A 321 10.60 -3.92 3.38
CA SER A 321 12.05 -3.71 3.19
C SER A 321 12.62 -4.37 1.94
N GLN A 322 11.89 -5.28 1.30
CA GLN A 322 12.34 -6.17 0.22
C GLN A 322 13.41 -7.20 0.67
N LEU A 323 13.68 -7.33 1.96
CA LEU A 323 14.42 -8.49 2.47
C LEU A 323 13.64 -9.79 2.23
N LEU A 324 12.32 -9.73 2.41
CA LEU A 324 11.38 -10.69 1.85
C LEU A 324 10.76 -10.05 0.61
N PRO A 325 10.69 -10.76 -0.52
CA PRO A 325 10.11 -10.24 -1.75
C PRO A 325 8.68 -9.72 -1.50
N PHE A 326 8.40 -8.51 -2.00
CA PHE A 326 7.08 -7.93 -1.96
C PHE A 326 6.73 -7.34 -3.34
N ILE A 327 5.47 -7.42 -3.76
CA ILE A 327 5.01 -7.11 -5.13
C ILE A 327 5.44 -5.71 -5.57
N TYR A 328 5.26 -4.73 -4.69
CA TYR A 328 5.62 -3.34 -5.00
C TYR A 328 6.91 -2.98 -4.27
N PRO A 329 8.00 -2.67 -5.00
CA PRO A 329 9.30 -2.40 -4.38
C PRO A 329 9.29 -1.16 -3.49
N MET A 330 8.46 -0.17 -3.81
CA MET A 330 8.36 1.09 -3.08
C MET A 330 6.93 1.66 -3.19
N GLY A 331 6.47 2.36 -2.15
CA GLY A 331 5.21 3.11 -2.11
C GLY A 331 5.26 4.14 -0.98
N ASP A 332 4.71 5.33 -1.20
CA ASP A 332 4.67 6.40 -0.18
C ASP A 332 3.94 5.91 1.08
N ARG A 333 2.85 5.13 0.91
CA ARG A 333 2.05 4.53 2.00
C ARG A 333 2.84 3.65 2.97
N TYR A 334 4.00 3.16 2.59
CA TYR A 334 4.82 2.35 3.47
C TYR A 334 5.49 3.20 4.55
N LEU A 335 5.81 4.46 4.22
CA LEU A 335 6.36 5.40 5.18
C LEU A 335 5.35 5.77 6.28
N TYR A 336 4.04 5.64 6.02
CA TYR A 336 2.98 5.88 7.01
C TYR A 336 3.19 5.11 8.32
N CYS A 337 3.64 3.86 8.23
CA CYS A 337 3.92 3.02 9.39
C CYS A 337 5.29 3.29 10.03
N VAL A 338 6.24 3.89 9.29
CA VAL A 338 7.62 4.13 9.73
C VAL A 338 7.78 5.50 10.40
N LEU A 339 7.15 6.50 9.82
CA LEU A 339 7.30 7.90 10.18
C LEU A 339 7.04 8.22 11.66
N PRO A 340 6.03 7.64 12.35
CA PRO A 340 5.83 7.84 13.77
C PRO A 340 7.04 7.46 14.63
N GLY A 341 7.72 6.37 14.26
CA GLY A 341 8.95 5.92 14.91
C GLY A 341 10.08 6.92 14.75
N LEU A 342 10.29 7.42 13.52
CA LEU A 342 11.31 8.44 13.23
C LEU A 342 11.02 9.75 13.99
N LEU A 343 9.79 10.24 13.92
CA LEU A 343 9.38 11.49 14.60
C LEU A 343 9.54 11.39 16.12
N GLY A 344 9.11 10.27 16.72
CA GLY A 344 9.26 10.05 18.17
C GLY A 344 10.71 9.88 18.60
N GLY A 345 11.50 9.09 17.84
CA GLY A 345 12.92 8.85 18.09
C GLY A 345 13.73 10.14 18.01
N PHE A 346 13.66 10.85 16.87
CA PHE A 346 14.36 12.12 16.70
C PHE A 346 13.86 13.21 17.65
N GLY A 347 12.55 13.28 17.93
CA GLY A 347 11.98 14.24 18.88
C GLY A 347 12.55 14.07 20.29
N LEU A 348 12.66 12.83 20.79
CA LEU A 348 13.24 12.54 22.11
C LEU A 348 14.76 12.74 22.12
N ALA A 349 15.46 12.36 21.05
CA ALA A 349 16.90 12.62 20.91
C ALA A 349 17.20 14.12 20.92
N ALA A 350 16.42 14.92 20.16
CA ALA A 350 16.56 16.37 20.14
C ALA A 350 16.28 17.00 21.51
N ARG A 351 15.20 16.59 22.19
CA ARG A 351 14.92 17.03 23.58
C ARG A 351 16.12 16.81 24.50
N ARG A 352 16.74 15.63 24.44
CA ARG A 352 17.90 15.27 25.27
C ARG A 352 19.13 16.12 24.91
N ALA A 353 19.39 16.34 23.62
CA ALA A 353 20.52 17.17 23.18
C ALA A 353 20.36 18.63 23.61
N LEU A 354 19.17 19.18 23.54
CA LEU A 354 18.85 20.53 23.98
C LEU A 354 18.98 20.67 25.50
N ALA A 355 18.53 19.69 26.28
CA ALA A 355 18.67 19.69 27.76
C ALA A 355 20.13 19.69 28.22
N ARG A 356 21.03 19.00 27.47
CA ARG A 356 22.48 18.96 27.81
C ARG A 356 23.20 20.27 27.53
N ARG A 357 22.74 21.06 26.58
CA ARG A 357 23.41 22.31 26.16
C ARG A 357 23.02 23.52 27.01
N ALA A 358 22.24 23.35 28.10
CA ALA A 358 21.64 24.46 28.86
C ALA A 358 21.07 25.53 27.90
N ALA A 359 20.44 25.04 26.83
CA ALA A 359 20.04 25.87 25.69
C ALA A 359 19.08 26.95 26.18
N SER A 360 19.58 28.15 26.15
CA SER A 360 18.87 29.36 26.54
C SER A 360 17.53 29.42 25.81
N VAL A 361 16.57 30.09 26.41
CA VAL A 361 15.26 30.49 25.84
C VAL A 361 15.41 31.05 24.39
N ALA A 362 16.62 31.56 24.08
CA ALA A 362 16.98 32.09 22.77
C ALA A 362 16.74 31.13 21.57
N TRP A 363 16.89 29.80 21.71
CA TRP A 363 16.70 28.83 20.62
C TRP A 363 15.27 28.32 20.47
N GLN A 364 14.40 28.52 21.46
CA GLN A 364 13.04 28.00 21.43
C GLN A 364 12.19 28.71 20.36
N ARG A 365 12.32 30.02 20.20
CA ARG A 365 11.60 30.82 19.19
C ARG A 365 12.03 30.46 17.76
N PRO A 366 13.34 30.44 17.40
CA PRO A 366 13.76 30.01 16.07
C PRO A 366 13.36 28.55 15.75
N ALA A 367 13.44 27.65 16.71
CA ALA A 367 13.03 26.26 16.50
C ALA A 367 11.50 26.13 16.24
N ALA A 368 10.69 26.90 16.98
CA ALA A 368 9.25 26.95 16.76
C ALA A 368 8.91 27.58 15.41
N ALA A 369 9.59 28.65 15.02
CA ALA A 369 9.43 29.28 13.72
C ALA A 369 9.81 28.34 12.56
N LEU A 370 10.94 27.62 12.67
CA LEU A 370 11.33 26.59 11.69
C LEU A 370 10.29 25.48 11.63
N GLY A 371 9.80 25.01 12.77
CA GLY A 371 8.74 23.98 12.80
C GLY A 371 7.47 24.44 12.11
N LEU A 372 7.07 25.69 12.28
CA LEU A 372 5.93 26.29 11.59
C LEU A 372 6.16 26.39 10.07
N VAL A 373 7.33 26.83 9.64
CA VAL A 373 7.69 26.89 8.21
C VAL A 373 7.61 25.50 7.59
N VAL A 374 8.13 24.46 8.25
CA VAL A 374 8.07 23.08 7.78
C VAL A 374 6.62 22.60 7.70
N LEU A 375 5.78 22.89 8.72
CA LEU A 375 4.36 22.54 8.70
C LEU A 375 3.62 23.18 7.52
N VAL A 376 3.86 24.48 7.26
CA VAL A 376 3.24 25.21 6.13
C VAL A 376 3.71 24.63 4.80
N ALA A 377 5.00 24.36 4.64
CA ALA A 377 5.56 23.75 3.44
C ALA A 377 4.99 22.35 3.19
N PHE A 378 4.88 21.53 4.25
CA PHE A 378 4.27 20.20 4.17
C PHE A 378 2.77 20.27 3.88
N ALA A 379 2.02 21.20 4.48
CA ALA A 379 0.61 21.40 4.19
C ALA A 379 0.38 21.73 2.71
N TRP A 380 1.17 22.69 2.19
CA TRP A 380 1.13 23.05 0.78
C TRP A 380 1.43 21.86 -0.13
N ARG A 381 2.55 21.17 0.13
CA ARG A 381 2.96 20.01 -0.66
C ARG A 381 1.95 18.87 -0.57
N SER A 382 1.35 18.63 0.60
CA SER A 382 0.31 17.61 0.77
C SER A 382 -0.96 17.95 0.00
N ALA A 383 -1.37 19.23 -0.06
CA ALA A 383 -2.52 19.65 -0.87
C ALA A 383 -2.26 19.45 -2.38
N GLU A 384 -1.04 19.77 -2.85
CA GLU A 384 -0.63 19.45 -4.23
C GLU A 384 -0.67 17.93 -4.50
N ARG A 385 -0.16 17.12 -3.56
CA ARG A 385 -0.18 15.66 -3.68
C ARG A 385 -1.60 15.09 -3.62
N ALA A 386 -2.48 15.65 -2.77
CA ALA A 386 -3.88 15.24 -2.70
C ALA A 386 -4.61 15.44 -4.03
N ALA A 387 -4.29 16.50 -4.77
CA ALA A 387 -4.85 16.73 -6.11
C ALA A 387 -4.45 15.65 -7.14
N VAL A 388 -3.34 14.97 -6.96
CA VAL A 388 -2.90 13.86 -7.82
C VAL A 388 -3.85 12.65 -7.70
N TRP A 389 -4.45 12.44 -6.52
CA TRP A 389 -5.35 11.31 -6.22
C TRP A 389 -6.80 11.54 -6.67
N ARG A 390 -7.07 12.59 -7.47
CA ARG A 390 -8.42 12.89 -7.97
C ARG A 390 -8.90 11.96 -9.08
N SER A 391 -8.00 11.41 -9.87
CA SER A 391 -8.34 10.56 -11.01
C SER A 391 -7.18 9.65 -11.43
N GLU A 392 -7.50 8.55 -12.11
CA GLU A 392 -6.50 7.65 -12.70
C GLU A 392 -5.53 8.39 -13.64
N THR A 393 -6.04 9.33 -14.44
CA THR A 393 -5.22 10.13 -15.38
C THR A 393 -4.17 10.96 -14.63
N THR A 394 -4.55 11.63 -13.53
CA THR A 394 -3.60 12.43 -12.74
C THR A 394 -2.54 11.56 -12.06
N LEU A 395 -2.91 10.34 -11.62
CA LEU A 395 -1.99 9.35 -11.07
C LEU A 395 -0.96 8.88 -12.13
N MET A 396 -1.43 8.52 -13.33
CA MET A 396 -0.56 8.09 -14.42
C MET A 396 0.42 9.19 -14.85
N LEU A 397 -0.06 10.43 -14.95
CA LEU A 397 0.77 11.59 -15.31
C LEU A 397 1.83 11.87 -14.23
N ASP A 398 1.47 11.76 -12.96
CA ASP A 398 2.42 11.93 -11.86
C ASP A 398 3.52 10.86 -11.89
N ALA A 399 3.13 9.59 -12.03
CA ALA A 399 4.07 8.49 -12.16
C ALA A 399 5.01 8.65 -13.36
N ALA A 400 4.48 9.07 -14.50
CA ALA A 400 5.27 9.31 -15.71
C ALA A 400 6.27 10.46 -15.56
N ARG A 401 5.93 11.51 -14.79
CA ARG A 401 6.84 12.62 -14.49
C ARG A 401 8.01 12.19 -13.60
N HIS A 402 7.74 11.37 -12.59
CA HIS A 402 8.77 10.89 -11.66
C HIS A 402 9.62 9.77 -12.25
N TYR A 403 9.01 8.93 -13.10
CA TYR A 403 9.66 7.77 -13.74
C TYR A 403 9.43 7.80 -15.26
N PRO A 404 10.17 8.66 -16.01
CA PRO A 404 9.96 8.84 -17.46
C PRO A 404 10.16 7.57 -18.29
N ASN A 405 10.93 6.61 -17.80
CA ASN A 405 11.15 5.30 -18.42
C ASN A 405 10.34 4.17 -17.72
N GLY A 406 9.47 4.53 -16.79
CA GLY A 406 8.62 3.59 -16.06
C GLY A 406 7.47 3.05 -16.90
N MET A 407 6.77 2.07 -16.34
CA MET A 407 5.61 1.41 -16.94
C MET A 407 4.53 2.44 -17.36
N GLN A 408 4.14 3.33 -16.46
CA GLN A 408 3.06 4.29 -16.71
C GLN A 408 3.41 5.29 -17.83
N ALA A 409 4.66 5.76 -17.89
CA ALA A 409 5.13 6.63 -18.95
C ALA A 409 5.08 5.95 -20.31
N ASN A 410 5.46 4.68 -20.38
CA ASN A 410 5.42 3.89 -21.60
C ASN A 410 3.98 3.57 -22.03
N LEU A 411 3.05 3.29 -21.09
CA LEU A 411 1.63 3.11 -21.40
C LEU A 411 1.03 4.41 -21.97
N LEU A 412 1.33 5.57 -21.41
CA LEU A 412 0.89 6.86 -21.94
C LEU A 412 1.44 7.11 -23.37
N ARG A 413 2.70 6.73 -23.63
CA ARG A 413 3.29 6.80 -24.99
C ARG A 413 2.57 5.87 -25.96
N ALA A 414 2.27 4.63 -25.53
CA ALA A 414 1.53 3.66 -26.34
C ALA A 414 0.14 4.18 -26.71
N GLN A 415 -0.60 4.72 -25.72
CA GLN A 415 -1.92 5.31 -25.96
C GLN A 415 -1.85 6.52 -26.90
N ALA A 416 -0.85 7.39 -26.73
CA ALA A 416 -0.65 8.55 -27.60
C ALA A 416 -0.27 8.15 -29.04
N ALA A 417 0.53 7.10 -29.22
CA ALA A 417 0.89 6.56 -30.52
C ALA A 417 -0.32 5.89 -31.20
N ALA A 418 -1.10 5.09 -30.47
CA ALA A 418 -2.30 4.44 -30.97
C ALA A 418 -3.34 5.44 -31.51
N ARG A 419 -3.55 6.54 -30.77
CA ARG A 419 -4.46 7.62 -31.25
C ARG A 419 -3.99 8.31 -32.54
N ARG A 420 -2.74 8.15 -32.95
CA ARG A 420 -2.20 8.65 -34.23
C ARG A 420 -2.16 7.56 -35.30
N GLY A 421 -2.63 6.35 -35.00
CA GLY A 421 -2.53 5.20 -35.90
C GLY A 421 -1.11 4.66 -36.08
N ASP A 422 -0.16 5.04 -35.20
CA ASP A 422 1.25 4.61 -35.27
C ASP A 422 1.44 3.28 -34.53
N ALA A 423 1.26 2.19 -35.27
CA ALA A 423 1.32 0.83 -34.74
C ALA A 423 2.74 0.46 -34.25
N GLU A 424 3.80 0.94 -34.92
CA GLU A 424 5.18 0.64 -34.55
C GLU A 424 5.58 1.32 -33.25
N ALA A 425 5.29 2.62 -33.11
CA ALA A 425 5.53 3.34 -31.87
C ALA A 425 4.67 2.78 -30.71
N THR A 426 3.43 2.35 -30.99
CA THR A 426 2.55 1.71 -30.00
C THR A 426 3.16 0.40 -29.52
N ALA A 427 3.56 -0.48 -30.42
CA ALA A 427 4.16 -1.78 -30.09
C ALA A 427 5.47 -1.60 -29.30
N THR A 428 6.33 -0.68 -29.72
CA THR A 428 7.60 -0.36 -29.03
C THR A 428 7.35 0.12 -27.60
N ALA A 429 6.38 1.00 -27.40
CA ALA A 429 6.03 1.51 -26.08
C ALA A 429 5.39 0.44 -25.21
N LEU A 430 4.55 -0.45 -25.75
CA LEU A 430 3.98 -1.58 -25.01
C LEU A 430 5.05 -2.58 -24.56
N ARG A 431 6.02 -2.91 -25.43
CA ARG A 431 7.16 -3.75 -25.05
C ARG A 431 8.00 -3.11 -23.94
N ALA A 432 8.23 -1.81 -24.03
CA ALA A 432 8.93 -1.07 -22.97
C ALA A 432 8.13 -1.07 -21.65
N ALA A 433 6.81 -0.95 -21.70
CA ALA A 433 5.96 -1.08 -20.51
C ALA A 433 6.01 -2.50 -19.95
N SER A 434 5.94 -3.52 -20.83
CA SER A 434 6.02 -4.94 -20.44
C SER A 434 7.38 -5.27 -19.81
N ALA A 435 8.49 -4.75 -20.32
CA ALA A 435 9.81 -4.89 -19.71
C ALA A 435 9.89 -4.29 -18.30
N ARG A 436 8.99 -3.36 -17.96
CA ARG A 436 8.85 -2.75 -16.64
C ARG A 436 7.75 -3.40 -15.77
N GLY A 437 7.26 -4.57 -16.17
CA GLY A 437 6.30 -5.37 -15.39
C GLY A 437 4.85 -5.21 -15.79
N PHE A 438 4.53 -4.55 -16.92
CA PHE A 438 3.16 -4.52 -17.41
C PHE A 438 2.77 -5.90 -17.99
N ASP A 439 1.79 -6.54 -17.35
CA ASP A 439 1.26 -7.85 -17.69
C ASP A 439 -0.28 -7.86 -17.82
N ARG A 440 -0.94 -6.71 -17.68
CA ARG A 440 -2.40 -6.59 -17.66
C ARG A 440 -2.99 -6.72 -19.08
N PHE A 441 -3.01 -7.95 -19.60
CA PHE A 441 -3.61 -8.25 -20.91
C PHE A 441 -5.04 -7.71 -21.04
N MET A 442 -5.84 -7.77 -19.96
CA MET A 442 -7.21 -7.25 -19.94
C MET A 442 -7.33 -5.76 -20.35
N ASP A 443 -6.29 -4.96 -20.08
CA ASP A 443 -6.28 -3.52 -20.42
C ASP A 443 -6.04 -3.28 -21.91
N LEU A 444 -5.58 -4.29 -22.64
CA LEU A 444 -5.33 -4.26 -24.09
C LEU A 444 -6.44 -4.97 -24.86
N ASP A 445 -7.01 -6.03 -24.26
CA ASP A 445 -8.02 -6.87 -24.89
C ASP A 445 -9.27 -6.07 -25.21
N ARG A 446 -9.60 -5.97 -26.51
CA ARG A 446 -10.76 -5.22 -27.04
C ARG A 446 -10.85 -3.74 -26.59
N ASN A 447 -9.77 -3.15 -26.07
CA ASN A 447 -9.77 -1.76 -25.64
C ASN A 447 -9.90 -0.82 -26.85
N PRO A 448 -10.91 0.05 -26.90
CA PRO A 448 -11.16 0.94 -28.04
C PRO A 448 -10.03 1.94 -28.30
N LEU A 449 -9.19 2.25 -27.31
CA LEU A 449 -8.01 3.11 -27.46
C LEU A 449 -7.01 2.60 -28.51
N TYR A 450 -7.02 1.29 -28.79
CA TYR A 450 -6.11 0.65 -29.74
C TYR A 450 -6.81 0.20 -31.03
N ALA A 451 -8.04 0.68 -31.28
CA ALA A 451 -8.83 0.25 -32.44
C ALA A 451 -8.09 0.48 -33.77
N ASP A 452 -7.48 1.66 -33.95
CA ASP A 452 -6.83 2.07 -35.20
C ASP A 452 -5.52 1.31 -35.52
N VAL A 453 -4.94 0.62 -34.51
CA VAL A 453 -3.69 -0.14 -34.65
C VAL A 453 -3.88 -1.64 -34.43
N ARG A 454 -5.11 -2.08 -34.13
CA ARG A 454 -5.41 -3.46 -33.69
C ARG A 454 -5.03 -4.53 -34.70
N ASP A 455 -5.26 -4.26 -35.97
CA ASP A 455 -5.04 -5.21 -37.06
C ASP A 455 -3.58 -5.19 -37.57
N ASP A 456 -2.74 -4.32 -37.06
CA ASP A 456 -1.32 -4.28 -37.42
C ASP A 456 -0.54 -5.43 -36.74
N PRO A 457 0.21 -6.25 -37.52
CA PRO A 457 0.94 -7.40 -37.00
C PRO A 457 1.94 -7.02 -35.88
N ARG A 458 2.52 -5.82 -35.91
CA ARG A 458 3.47 -5.35 -34.90
C ARG A 458 2.78 -5.12 -33.56
N PHE A 459 1.59 -4.53 -33.56
CA PHE A 459 0.77 -4.37 -32.37
C PHE A 459 0.31 -5.74 -31.85
N ALA A 460 -0.21 -6.62 -32.72
CA ALA A 460 -0.63 -7.96 -32.34
C ALA A 460 0.51 -8.76 -31.67
N ALA A 461 1.73 -8.68 -32.20
CA ALA A 461 2.90 -9.32 -31.60
C ALA A 461 3.20 -8.77 -30.18
N ALA A 462 3.16 -7.45 -29.99
CA ALA A 462 3.38 -6.85 -28.68
C ALA A 462 2.28 -7.24 -27.67
N VAL A 463 1.02 -7.32 -28.10
CA VAL A 463 -0.09 -7.83 -27.27
C VAL A 463 0.13 -9.30 -26.91
N GLY A 464 0.61 -10.13 -27.84
CA GLY A 464 0.96 -11.53 -27.60
C GLY A 464 2.06 -11.69 -26.54
N GLU A 465 3.06 -10.80 -26.51
CA GLU A 465 4.10 -10.79 -25.48
C GLU A 465 3.52 -10.47 -24.08
N VAL A 466 2.62 -9.48 -23.98
CA VAL A 466 1.93 -9.15 -22.71
C VAL A 466 1.00 -10.30 -22.31
N ALA A 467 0.29 -10.92 -23.27
CA ALA A 467 -0.56 -12.07 -23.04
C ALA A 467 0.21 -13.26 -22.45
N GLY A 468 1.44 -13.52 -22.93
CA GLY A 468 2.29 -14.58 -22.38
C GLY A 468 2.62 -14.38 -20.90
N ARG A 469 2.96 -13.17 -20.50
CA ARG A 469 3.19 -12.84 -19.06
C ARG A 469 1.92 -12.99 -18.22
N TRP A 470 0.79 -12.58 -18.76
CA TRP A 470 -0.52 -12.76 -18.12
C TRP A 470 -0.84 -14.24 -17.90
N ILE A 471 -0.66 -15.07 -18.94
CA ILE A 471 -0.84 -16.53 -18.86
C ILE A 471 0.00 -17.13 -17.75
N GLU A 472 1.32 -16.84 -17.73
CA GLU A 472 2.23 -17.33 -16.70
C GLU A 472 1.79 -16.94 -15.27
N ALA A 473 1.23 -15.77 -15.10
CA ALA A 473 0.75 -15.29 -13.80
C ALA A 473 -0.55 -15.97 -13.37
N VAL A 474 -1.47 -16.24 -14.31
CA VAL A 474 -2.79 -16.81 -14.01
C VAL A 474 -2.75 -18.33 -13.88
N GLU A 475 -1.97 -19.04 -14.69
CA GLU A 475 -1.85 -20.50 -14.64
C GLU A 475 -1.26 -21.01 -13.32
N LYS A 476 -0.48 -20.18 -12.63
CA LYS A 476 0.03 -20.49 -11.27
C LYS A 476 -1.06 -20.42 -10.19
N ARG A 477 -2.22 -19.86 -10.50
CA ARG A 477 -3.33 -19.74 -9.53
C ARG A 477 -4.12 -21.05 -9.48
N PRO A 478 -4.36 -21.61 -8.28
CA PRO A 478 -5.26 -22.73 -8.16
C PRO A 478 -6.70 -22.27 -8.44
N ASN A 479 -7.40 -22.99 -9.32
CA ASN A 479 -8.83 -22.79 -9.64
C ASN A 479 -9.16 -21.37 -10.18
N PRO A 480 -8.77 -21.02 -11.41
CA PRO A 480 -9.17 -19.77 -12.04
C PRO A 480 -10.69 -19.70 -12.19
N THR A 481 -11.24 -18.51 -11.95
CA THR A 481 -12.67 -18.24 -12.07
C THR A 481 -13.14 -18.30 -13.54
N PRO A 482 -14.45 -18.51 -13.83
CA PRO A 482 -14.94 -18.53 -15.21
C PRO A 482 -14.59 -17.28 -16.02
N PRO A 483 -14.65 -16.03 -15.50
CA PRO A 483 -14.17 -14.86 -16.22
C PRO A 483 -12.65 -14.87 -16.48
N GLU A 484 -11.84 -15.38 -15.55
CA GLU A 484 -10.38 -15.53 -15.74
C GLU A 484 -10.08 -16.59 -16.80
N LEU A 485 -10.81 -17.72 -16.82
CA LEU A 485 -10.70 -18.73 -17.87
C LEU A 485 -11.06 -18.15 -19.25
N ALA A 486 -12.11 -17.34 -19.33
CA ALA A 486 -12.49 -16.69 -20.59
C ALA A 486 -11.41 -15.71 -21.08
N LEU A 487 -10.81 -14.95 -20.17
CA LEU A 487 -9.71 -14.04 -20.49
C LEU A 487 -8.43 -14.81 -20.85
N LEU A 488 -8.14 -15.92 -20.13
CA LEU A 488 -7.02 -16.80 -20.42
C LEU A 488 -7.12 -17.39 -21.83
N GLY A 489 -8.30 -17.85 -22.20
CA GLY A 489 -8.55 -18.33 -23.57
C GLY A 489 -8.30 -17.25 -24.63
N ARG A 490 -8.69 -15.99 -24.39
CA ARG A 490 -8.38 -14.88 -25.30
C ARG A 490 -6.90 -14.53 -25.33
N ALA A 491 -6.20 -14.65 -24.20
CA ALA A 491 -4.76 -14.43 -24.13
C ALA A 491 -3.99 -15.49 -24.94
N HIS A 492 -4.37 -16.79 -24.83
CA HIS A 492 -3.83 -17.85 -25.68
C HIS A 492 -4.12 -17.60 -27.17
N ALA A 493 -5.34 -17.14 -27.49
CA ALA A 493 -5.68 -16.79 -28.87
C ALA A 493 -4.82 -15.65 -29.42
N ALA A 494 -4.52 -14.63 -28.62
CA ALA A 494 -3.63 -13.53 -29.00
C ALA A 494 -2.19 -14.00 -29.29
N ARG A 495 -1.82 -15.18 -28.83
CA ARG A 495 -0.51 -15.83 -29.10
C ARG A 495 -0.55 -16.86 -30.24
N GLY A 496 -1.74 -17.10 -30.81
CA GLY A 496 -1.93 -18.18 -31.80
C GLY A 496 -1.97 -19.59 -31.21
N GLU A 497 -2.12 -19.73 -29.90
CA GLU A 497 -2.17 -21.01 -29.17
C GLU A 497 -3.60 -21.55 -29.16
N TRP A 498 -4.14 -21.88 -30.34
CA TRP A 498 -5.57 -22.13 -30.61
C TRP A 498 -6.16 -23.27 -29.78
N ALA A 499 -5.41 -24.35 -29.55
CA ALA A 499 -5.90 -25.50 -28.78
C ALA A 499 -6.07 -25.13 -27.28
N ALA A 500 -5.10 -24.45 -26.70
CA ALA A 500 -5.18 -23.98 -25.31
C ALA A 500 -6.27 -22.91 -25.14
N ALA A 501 -6.41 -22.03 -26.14
CA ALA A 501 -7.48 -21.04 -26.18
C ALA A 501 -8.87 -21.70 -26.14
N ALA A 502 -9.09 -22.73 -26.97
CA ALA A 502 -10.36 -23.45 -27.02
C ALA A 502 -10.67 -24.18 -25.71
N ASP A 503 -9.69 -24.89 -25.10
CA ASP A 503 -9.87 -25.58 -23.82
C ASP A 503 -10.30 -24.59 -22.70
N CYS A 504 -9.58 -23.48 -22.56
CA CYS A 504 -9.91 -22.47 -21.54
C CYS A 504 -11.32 -21.89 -21.74
N LEU A 505 -11.72 -21.60 -22.98
CA LEU A 505 -13.02 -21.04 -23.29
C LEU A 505 -14.15 -22.07 -23.07
N GLU A 506 -13.95 -23.34 -23.43
CA GLU A 506 -14.90 -24.41 -23.17
C GLU A 506 -15.11 -24.63 -21.66
N ARG A 507 -14.05 -24.62 -20.87
CA ARG A 507 -14.11 -24.69 -19.41
C ARG A 507 -14.85 -23.49 -18.81
N ALA A 508 -14.61 -22.28 -19.33
CA ALA A 508 -15.34 -21.08 -18.91
C ALA A 508 -16.84 -21.19 -19.19
N ILE A 509 -17.20 -21.72 -20.37
CA ILE A 509 -18.61 -21.96 -20.77
C ILE A 509 -19.26 -23.03 -19.89
N ALA A 510 -18.56 -24.14 -19.64
CA ALA A 510 -19.06 -25.26 -18.83
C ALA A 510 -19.30 -24.86 -17.38
N ALA A 511 -18.46 -23.98 -16.82
CA ALA A 511 -18.63 -23.46 -15.47
C ALA A 511 -19.82 -22.48 -15.33
N GLY A 512 -20.30 -21.91 -16.44
CA GLY A 512 -21.45 -21.00 -16.47
C GLY A 512 -21.19 -19.64 -15.81
N GLY A 513 -22.25 -18.85 -15.62
CA GLY A 513 -22.19 -17.58 -14.93
C GLY A 513 -21.72 -16.40 -15.78
N PRO A 514 -21.34 -15.26 -15.15
CA PRO A 514 -20.92 -14.06 -15.85
C PRO A 514 -19.72 -14.32 -16.77
N GLY A 515 -19.78 -13.84 -18.02
CA GLY A 515 -18.72 -14.01 -19.02
C GLY A 515 -18.88 -15.21 -19.94
N SER A 516 -19.80 -16.16 -19.69
CA SER A 516 -20.00 -17.34 -20.54
C SER A 516 -20.47 -17.00 -21.95
N GLU A 517 -21.24 -15.92 -22.15
CA GLU A 517 -21.66 -15.45 -23.49
C GLU A 517 -20.44 -14.93 -24.26
N GLY A 518 -19.65 -14.05 -23.68
CA GLY A 518 -18.41 -13.56 -24.29
C GLY A 518 -17.37 -14.66 -24.54
N ALA A 519 -17.39 -15.74 -23.75
CA ALA A 519 -16.56 -16.92 -23.99
C ALA A 519 -17.05 -17.73 -25.22
N ARG A 520 -18.37 -17.84 -25.43
CA ARG A 520 -18.93 -18.49 -26.66
C ARG A 520 -18.55 -17.75 -27.94
N GLU A 521 -18.66 -16.40 -27.92
CA GLU A 521 -18.23 -15.58 -29.04
C GLU A 521 -16.73 -15.74 -29.33
N ALA A 522 -15.91 -15.69 -28.28
CA ALA A 522 -14.46 -15.87 -28.40
C ALA A 522 -14.10 -17.27 -28.93
N LEU A 523 -14.79 -18.33 -28.48
CA LEU A 523 -14.57 -19.70 -28.94
C LEU A 523 -14.93 -19.85 -30.45
N ALA A 524 -16.02 -19.23 -30.89
CA ALA A 524 -16.38 -19.22 -32.31
C ALA A 524 -15.29 -18.54 -33.16
N ALA A 525 -14.78 -17.40 -32.70
CA ALA A 525 -13.68 -16.69 -33.36
C ALA A 525 -12.38 -17.52 -33.40
N VAL A 526 -12.02 -18.19 -32.29
CA VAL A 526 -10.83 -19.08 -32.18
C VAL A 526 -10.96 -20.25 -33.18
N ARG A 527 -12.10 -20.92 -33.24
CA ARG A 527 -12.32 -22.03 -34.17
C ARG A 527 -12.25 -21.60 -35.64
N ALA A 528 -12.81 -20.41 -35.96
CA ALA A 528 -12.72 -19.84 -37.30
C ALA A 528 -11.29 -19.44 -37.71
N ALA A 529 -10.49 -18.94 -36.77
CA ALA A 529 -9.08 -18.59 -36.99
C ALA A 529 -8.22 -19.85 -37.20
N HIS A 530 -8.39 -20.85 -36.34
CA HIS A 530 -7.68 -22.11 -36.43
C HIS A 530 -7.99 -22.87 -37.75
N GLY A 531 -9.25 -22.87 -38.16
CA GLY A 531 -9.66 -23.48 -39.44
C GLY A 531 -9.02 -22.80 -40.65
N ARG A 532 -8.83 -21.50 -40.63
CA ARG A 532 -8.12 -20.75 -41.71
C ARG A 532 -6.64 -21.09 -41.77
N GLU A 533 -5.95 -21.19 -40.63
CA GLU A 533 -4.55 -21.58 -40.60
C GLU A 533 -4.34 -23.05 -41.03
N ALA A 534 -5.27 -23.93 -40.66
CA ALA A 534 -5.24 -25.35 -41.05
C ALA A 534 -5.62 -25.61 -42.52
N GLY A 535 -5.96 -24.57 -43.31
CA GLY A 535 -6.32 -24.69 -44.72
C GLY A 535 -7.68 -25.33 -44.97
N ASP A 536 -8.60 -25.35 -44.00
CA ASP A 536 -9.97 -25.86 -44.14
C ASP A 536 -10.90 -24.81 -44.79
N PRO A 537 -11.36 -25.00 -46.05
CA PRO A 537 -12.22 -24.04 -46.74
C PRO A 537 -13.64 -23.91 -46.19
N ARG A 538 -14.03 -24.74 -45.20
CA ARG A 538 -15.36 -24.75 -44.60
C ARG A 538 -15.57 -23.69 -43.52
N GLY A 539 -14.53 -22.92 -43.15
CA GLY A 539 -14.56 -21.85 -42.15
C GLY A 539 -14.81 -20.44 -42.70
N ALA A 540 -15.05 -20.25 -44.01
CA ALA A 540 -15.37 -18.95 -44.57
C ALA A 540 -16.84 -18.58 -44.27
N PRO A 541 -17.13 -17.33 -43.77
CA PRO A 541 -18.52 -16.88 -43.65
C PRO A 541 -19.17 -16.87 -45.03
N ALA A 542 -20.41 -17.36 -45.10
CA ALA A 542 -21.22 -17.27 -46.30
C ALA A 542 -21.39 -15.80 -46.73
N PRO A 543 -21.40 -15.51 -48.05
CA PRO A 543 -21.44 -14.15 -48.57
C PRO A 543 -22.68 -13.36 -48.15
#